data_105481f5ab1390299f8ea2f3f84f567a
#
_entry.id   105481f5ab1390299f8ea2f3f84f567a
#
_cell.length_a   1.000
_cell.length_b   1.000
_cell.length_c   1.000
_cell.angle_alpha   90.00
_cell.angle_beta   90.00
_cell.angle_gamma   90.00
#
_symmetry.space_group_name_H-M   'P 1'
#
loop_
_entity.id
_entity.type
_entity.pdbx_description
1 polymer ?
#
loop_
_entity_poly.entity_id
_entity_poly.type
_entity_poly.pdbx_seq_one_letter_code
_entity_poly.pdbx_strand_id
1 'polypeptide(L)'
;TGLDFNETSGNRYFIKGLGTTVSREQSSYGNLIQLMQSDAVLEEVSMKLMAQHLSQEQYLNDRVCSSYALELLHAYLPEEFRNEIIVKNDADSTFVKIKHFFNGEPNNLIYRLIHADIRYARIPFYSIPYLRTMTSYRVPQSDMILTSYTCIDPAIAYYTLVFFNQIILREILEETSNKRAKITSFFEDQMNTIELKLKKVESDLLDYCSEHKILNYKDQVMNFIDRKNNVKEEINKEVIALAAYDVSRLYTEKQLDMHVDVLAANAIIISKRNKLEEISKNIAL
;
A
#
# COMPACT_ATOMS: atom_id res chain seq x y z
N THR A 1 31.62 -7.12 11.46
CA THR A 1 30.77 -7.90 12.38
C THR A 1 30.36 -9.17 11.68
N GLY A 2 31.11 -10.26 12.01
CA GLY A 2 30.98 -11.55 11.38
C GLY A 2 29.65 -12.22 11.72
N LEU A 3 29.01 -12.79 10.71
CA LEU A 3 27.98 -13.79 10.86
C LEU A 3 28.65 -15.14 11.03
N ASP A 4 28.72 -15.63 12.26
CA ASP A 4 29.13 -16.99 12.55
C ASP A 4 28.06 -17.98 12.07
N PHE A 5 28.31 -18.60 10.94
CA PHE A 5 27.53 -19.75 10.46
C PHE A 5 28.01 -21.03 11.16
N ASN A 6 27.35 -21.39 12.23
CA ASN A 6 27.57 -22.68 12.89
C ASN A 6 26.58 -23.70 12.32
N GLU A 7 27.06 -24.69 11.57
CA GLU A 7 26.29 -25.71 10.84
C GLU A 7 25.38 -26.60 11.72
N THR A 8 25.49 -26.53 13.04
CA THR A 8 24.64 -27.31 13.96
C THR A 8 23.29 -26.64 14.30
N SER A 9 22.99 -25.48 13.73
CA SER A 9 21.76 -24.72 14.06
C SER A 9 20.66 -24.76 13.01
N GLY A 10 20.76 -25.58 11.95
CA GLY A 10 19.77 -25.65 10.87
C GLY A 10 18.34 -25.88 11.36
N ASN A 11 18.14 -26.74 12.34
CA ASN A 11 16.81 -26.99 12.92
C ASN A 11 16.28 -25.85 13.79
N ARG A 12 17.16 -25.10 14.44
CA ARG A 12 16.74 -23.91 15.23
C ARG A 12 16.39 -22.70 14.36
N TYR A 13 17.02 -22.58 13.19
CA TYR A 13 16.69 -21.52 12.25
C TYR A 13 15.33 -21.76 11.58
N PHE A 14 14.97 -23.01 11.30
CA PHE A 14 13.67 -23.36 10.74
C PHE A 14 12.54 -23.06 11.74
N ILE A 15 12.73 -23.38 13.02
CA ILE A 15 11.76 -23.11 14.08
C ILE A 15 11.66 -21.60 14.39
N LYS A 16 12.79 -20.87 14.39
CA LYS A 16 12.79 -19.39 14.51
C LYS A 16 12.15 -18.72 13.30
N GLY A 17 12.34 -19.25 12.10
CA GLY A 17 11.71 -18.74 10.89
C GLY A 17 10.18 -18.89 10.92
N LEU A 18 9.65 -20.01 11.39
CA LEU A 18 8.21 -20.20 11.59
C LEU A 18 7.65 -19.26 12.68
N GLY A 19 8.36 -19.11 13.80
CA GLY A 19 7.94 -18.18 14.86
C GLY A 19 7.95 -16.70 14.43
N THR A 20 8.91 -16.31 13.58
CA THR A 20 8.96 -14.94 13.04
C THR A 20 7.94 -14.68 11.93
N THR A 21 7.52 -15.68 11.17
CA THR A 21 6.45 -15.52 10.18
C THR A 21 5.09 -15.33 10.87
N VAL A 22 4.76 -16.15 11.85
CA VAL A 22 3.50 -16.02 12.62
C VAL A 22 3.43 -14.69 13.37
N SER A 23 4.53 -14.26 14.01
CA SER A 23 4.58 -12.96 14.69
C SER A 23 4.54 -11.78 13.70
N ARG A 24 5.10 -11.93 12.50
CA ARG A 24 5.05 -10.91 11.44
C ARG A 24 3.66 -10.76 10.85
N GLU A 25 2.96 -11.86 10.63
CA GLU A 25 1.55 -11.83 10.18
C GLU A 25 0.65 -11.20 11.24
N GLN A 26 0.77 -11.56 12.50
CA GLN A 26 0.02 -10.93 13.58
C GLN A 26 0.30 -9.43 13.71
N SER A 27 1.56 -9.01 13.54
CA SER A 27 1.92 -7.58 13.56
C SER A 27 1.36 -6.84 12.33
N SER A 28 1.27 -7.49 11.16
CA SER A 28 0.72 -6.90 9.94
C SER A 28 -0.77 -6.59 10.09
N TYR A 29 -1.56 -7.51 10.61
CA TYR A 29 -2.99 -7.26 10.89
C TYR A 29 -3.20 -6.25 12.01
N GLY A 30 -2.34 -6.27 13.05
CA GLY A 30 -2.37 -5.27 14.12
C GLY A 30 -2.14 -3.86 13.57
N ASN A 31 -1.14 -3.69 12.71
CA ASN A 31 -0.86 -2.41 12.06
C ASN A 31 -2.02 -1.96 11.16
N LEU A 32 -2.64 -2.90 10.42
CA LEU A 32 -3.79 -2.59 9.60
C LEU A 32 -4.98 -2.13 10.43
N ILE A 33 -5.29 -2.80 11.54
CA ILE A 33 -6.36 -2.38 12.45
C ILE A 33 -6.04 -1.00 13.07
N GLN A 34 -4.77 -0.72 13.41
CA GLN A 34 -4.37 0.61 13.87
C GLN A 34 -4.53 1.68 12.78
N LEU A 35 -4.17 1.38 11.54
CA LEU A 35 -4.43 2.26 10.39
C LEU A 35 -5.92 2.54 10.24
N MET A 36 -6.76 1.50 10.33
CA MET A 36 -8.22 1.63 10.26
C MET A 36 -8.80 2.53 11.36
N GLN A 37 -8.16 2.61 12.52
CA GLN A 37 -8.57 3.45 13.64
C GLN A 37 -7.84 4.80 13.72
N SER A 38 -6.97 5.08 12.75
CA SER A 38 -6.21 6.33 12.73
C SER A 38 -7.11 7.54 12.51
N ASP A 39 -6.74 8.68 13.09
CA ASP A 39 -7.47 9.94 12.92
C ASP A 39 -7.55 10.34 11.46
N ALA A 40 -6.48 10.19 10.69
CA ALA A 40 -6.44 10.55 9.28
C ALA A 40 -7.50 9.81 8.44
N VAL A 41 -7.69 8.50 8.71
CA VAL A 41 -8.73 7.72 8.03
C VAL A 41 -10.13 8.18 8.46
N LEU A 42 -10.34 8.37 9.76
CA LEU A 42 -11.65 8.77 10.29
C LEU A 42 -12.03 10.20 9.88
N GLU A 43 -11.05 11.12 9.81
CA GLU A 43 -11.23 12.46 9.26
C GLU A 43 -11.70 12.43 7.81
N GLU A 44 -11.04 11.61 6.99
CA GLU A 44 -11.42 11.49 5.59
C GLU A 44 -12.78 10.84 5.39
N VAL A 45 -13.11 9.81 6.18
CA VAL A 45 -14.47 9.23 6.20
C VAL A 45 -15.50 10.28 6.56
N SER A 46 -15.26 11.06 7.60
CA SER A 46 -16.14 12.15 8.03
C SER A 46 -16.35 13.19 6.92
N MET A 47 -15.25 13.63 6.30
CA MET A 47 -15.32 14.61 5.21
C MET A 47 -16.06 14.08 3.98
N LYS A 48 -15.85 12.81 3.60
CA LYS A 48 -16.60 12.19 2.49
C LYS A 48 -18.08 12.05 2.79
N LEU A 49 -18.41 11.66 4.02
CA LEU A 49 -19.80 11.55 4.47
C LEU A 49 -20.49 12.94 4.42
N MET A 50 -19.83 13.98 4.91
CA MET A 50 -20.34 15.35 4.80
C MET A 50 -20.53 15.79 3.36
N ALA A 51 -19.55 15.50 2.50
CA ALA A 51 -19.61 15.85 1.08
C ALA A 51 -20.79 15.18 0.38
N GLN A 52 -21.01 13.91 0.66
CA GLN A 52 -22.15 13.17 0.12
C GLN A 52 -23.48 13.75 0.57
N HIS A 53 -23.61 14.12 1.84
CA HIS A 53 -24.85 14.69 2.37
C HIS A 53 -25.08 16.11 1.86
N LEU A 54 -24.05 16.95 1.82
CA LEU A 54 -24.18 18.34 1.38
C LEU A 54 -24.38 18.50 -0.13
N SER A 55 -23.91 17.55 -0.95
CA SER A 55 -24.08 17.60 -2.41
C SER A 55 -25.50 17.32 -2.88
N GLN A 56 -26.37 16.81 -2.02
CA GLN A 56 -27.76 16.46 -2.37
C GLN A 56 -28.65 17.68 -2.39
N GLU A 57 -29.36 17.87 -3.50
CA GLU A 57 -30.25 19.03 -3.67
C GLU A 57 -31.57 18.96 -2.91
N GLN A 58 -32.01 17.79 -2.48
CA GLN A 58 -33.34 17.62 -1.86
C GLN A 58 -33.36 16.66 -0.68
N TYR A 59 -34.12 17.03 0.32
CA TYR A 59 -34.44 16.29 1.56
C TYR A 59 -35.14 14.92 1.32
N LEU A 60 -35.28 14.49 0.06
CA LEU A 60 -36.14 13.38 -0.32
C LEU A 60 -35.49 12.01 -0.35
N ASN A 61 -34.23 11.89 -0.01
CA ASN A 61 -33.54 10.62 -0.13
C ASN A 61 -33.12 10.04 1.23
N ASP A 62 -34.10 9.59 2.01
CA ASP A 62 -33.88 8.84 3.27
C ASP A 62 -32.99 7.60 3.09
N ARG A 63 -32.60 7.27 1.85
CA ARG A 63 -31.65 6.20 1.57
C ARG A 63 -30.19 6.59 1.80
N VAL A 64 -29.87 7.88 1.81
CA VAL A 64 -28.48 8.37 1.97
C VAL A 64 -28.25 8.97 3.34
N CYS A 65 -29.17 9.77 3.84
CA CYS A 65 -29.23 10.19 5.23
C CYS A 65 -30.68 10.58 5.58
N SER A 66 -31.00 10.55 6.87
CA SER A 66 -32.29 11.02 7.32
C SER A 66 -32.43 12.54 7.12
N SER A 67 -33.64 13.02 6.87
CA SER A 67 -33.94 14.45 6.78
C SER A 67 -33.45 15.21 8.04
N TYR A 68 -33.61 14.59 9.21
CA TYR A 68 -33.16 15.14 10.48
C TYR A 68 -31.63 15.38 10.53
N ALA A 69 -30.84 14.39 10.09
CA ALA A 69 -29.36 14.54 10.07
C ALA A 69 -28.90 15.63 9.12
N LEU A 70 -29.57 15.75 7.96
CA LEU A 70 -29.30 16.80 6.98
C LEU A 70 -29.71 18.19 7.53
N GLU A 71 -30.86 18.33 8.16
CA GLU A 71 -31.28 19.55 8.80
C GLU A 71 -30.31 20.04 9.89
N LEU A 72 -29.82 19.12 10.74
CA LEU A 72 -28.80 19.44 11.73
C LEU A 72 -27.52 19.95 11.09
N LEU A 73 -27.07 19.33 10.00
CA LEU A 73 -25.87 19.74 9.27
C LEU A 73 -26.05 21.15 8.66
N HIS A 74 -27.22 21.40 8.07
CA HIS A 74 -27.57 22.71 7.51
C HIS A 74 -27.71 23.78 8.58
N ALA A 75 -28.23 23.45 9.76
CA ALA A 75 -28.35 24.38 10.87
C ALA A 75 -26.98 24.70 11.51
N TYR A 76 -26.03 23.79 11.46
CA TYR A 76 -24.68 23.97 12.00
C TYR A 76 -23.79 24.82 11.09
N LEU A 77 -23.88 24.60 9.76
CA LEU A 77 -23.05 25.30 8.80
C LEU A 77 -23.74 26.58 8.30
N PRO A 78 -23.13 27.78 8.44
CA PRO A 78 -23.67 29.02 7.89
C PRO A 78 -23.94 28.91 6.39
N GLU A 79 -24.98 29.63 5.93
CA GLU A 79 -25.39 29.56 4.52
C GLU A 79 -24.29 30.06 3.56
N GLU A 80 -23.59 31.12 3.91
CA GLU A 80 -22.46 31.64 3.13
C GLU A 80 -21.39 30.56 2.93
N PHE A 81 -21.03 29.85 4.01
CA PHE A 81 -20.05 28.79 3.98
C PHE A 81 -20.52 27.58 3.16
N ARG A 82 -21.80 27.22 3.26
CA ARG A 82 -22.39 26.15 2.46
C ARG A 82 -22.34 26.46 0.97
N ASN A 83 -22.67 27.68 0.58
CA ASN A 83 -22.66 28.12 -0.83
C ASN A 83 -21.24 28.09 -1.43
N GLU A 84 -20.22 28.26 -0.62
CA GLU A 84 -18.83 28.19 -1.06
C GLU A 84 -18.34 26.76 -1.25
N ILE A 85 -18.77 25.83 -0.38
CA ILE A 85 -18.30 24.45 -0.36
C ILE A 85 -19.11 23.56 -1.30
N ILE A 86 -20.43 23.74 -1.35
CA ILE A 86 -21.34 22.82 -2.04
C ILE A 86 -21.18 22.97 -3.55
N VAL A 87 -20.91 21.84 -4.21
CA VAL A 87 -21.10 21.66 -5.64
C VAL A 87 -22.30 20.72 -5.81
N LYS A 88 -23.37 21.25 -6.36
CA LYS A 88 -24.63 20.53 -6.51
C LYS A 88 -24.44 19.26 -7.35
N ASN A 89 -24.96 18.14 -6.85
CA ASN A 89 -24.88 16.82 -7.47
C ASN A 89 -23.45 16.28 -7.73
N ASP A 90 -22.42 16.89 -7.12
CA ASP A 90 -21.04 16.46 -7.21
C ASP A 90 -20.42 16.35 -5.82
N ALA A 91 -20.45 15.15 -5.27
CA ALA A 91 -19.89 14.83 -3.96
C ALA A 91 -18.34 14.89 -3.96
N ASP A 92 -17.70 14.53 -5.07
CA ASP A 92 -16.24 14.49 -5.14
C ASP A 92 -15.66 15.90 -5.17
N SER A 93 -16.22 16.81 -5.97
CA SER A 93 -15.82 18.22 -5.97
C SER A 93 -16.12 18.91 -4.62
N THR A 94 -17.24 18.58 -4.00
CA THR A 94 -17.58 19.04 -2.64
C THR A 94 -16.58 18.54 -1.62
N PHE A 95 -16.18 17.28 -1.70
CA PHE A 95 -15.14 16.69 -0.84
C PHE A 95 -13.79 17.40 -0.97
N VAL A 96 -13.35 17.68 -2.19
CA VAL A 96 -12.09 18.42 -2.42
C VAL A 96 -12.12 19.79 -1.75
N LYS A 97 -13.22 20.51 -1.85
CA LYS A 97 -13.40 21.81 -1.19
C LYS A 97 -13.40 21.67 0.33
N ILE A 98 -14.14 20.72 0.89
CA ILE A 98 -14.16 20.44 2.34
C ILE A 98 -12.74 20.13 2.83
N LYS A 99 -12.00 19.28 2.13
CA LYS A 99 -10.62 18.94 2.46
C LYS A 99 -9.67 20.13 2.40
N HIS A 100 -9.87 21.03 1.42
CA HIS A 100 -9.11 22.26 1.32
C HIS A 100 -9.35 23.16 2.52
N PHE A 101 -10.61 23.37 2.91
CA PHE A 101 -10.97 24.14 4.11
C PHE A 101 -10.45 23.51 5.40
N PHE A 102 -10.56 22.18 5.52
CA PHE A 102 -10.06 21.43 6.68
C PHE A 102 -8.55 21.66 6.90
N ASN A 103 -7.77 21.63 5.82
CA ASN A 103 -6.31 21.80 5.85
C ASN A 103 -5.85 23.28 5.89
N GLY A 104 -6.73 24.23 5.62
CA GLY A 104 -6.37 25.64 5.48
C GLY A 104 -6.11 26.32 6.81
N GLU A 105 -7.16 26.59 7.57
CA GLU A 105 -7.04 27.29 8.85
C GLU A 105 -7.18 26.33 10.03
N PRO A 106 -6.27 26.39 11.01
CA PRO A 106 -6.41 25.61 12.22
C PRO A 106 -7.69 26.01 12.97
N ASN A 107 -8.46 25.01 13.41
CA ASN A 107 -9.67 25.21 14.21
C ASN A 107 -10.87 25.84 13.45
N ASN A 108 -10.95 25.64 12.14
CA ASN A 108 -12.11 26.04 11.33
C ASN A 108 -13.38 25.25 11.70
N LEU A 109 -14.54 25.64 11.12
CA LEU A 109 -15.83 25.00 11.41
C LEU A 109 -15.86 23.52 11.13
N ILE A 110 -15.23 23.08 10.05
CA ILE A 110 -15.13 21.65 9.68
C ILE A 110 -14.27 20.90 10.70
N TYR A 111 -13.11 21.45 11.03
CA TYR A 111 -12.23 20.87 12.04
C TYR A 111 -12.93 20.71 13.39
N ARG A 112 -13.65 21.74 13.85
CA ARG A 112 -14.42 21.68 15.09
C ARG A 112 -15.53 20.64 15.08
N LEU A 113 -16.17 20.44 13.94
CA LEU A 113 -17.22 19.44 13.78
C LEU A 113 -16.64 18.02 13.88
N ILE A 114 -15.52 17.79 13.20
CA ILE A 114 -14.84 16.48 13.15
C ILE A 114 -14.22 16.13 14.49
N HIS A 115 -13.58 17.08 15.17
CA HIS A 115 -12.90 16.87 16.45
C HIS A 115 -13.76 17.18 17.70
N ALA A 116 -15.06 17.41 17.52
CA ALA A 116 -15.95 17.63 18.63
C ALA A 116 -16.01 16.44 19.58
N ASP A 117 -15.89 16.70 20.90
CA ASP A 117 -16.13 15.67 21.91
C ASP A 117 -17.56 15.13 21.78
N ILE A 118 -17.74 13.82 21.91
CA ILE A 118 -19.02 13.13 21.76
C ILE A 118 -20.13 13.73 22.64
N ARG A 119 -19.77 14.28 23.80
CA ARG A 119 -20.70 14.89 24.75
C ARG A 119 -21.18 16.27 24.32
N TYR A 120 -20.43 16.96 23.47
CA TYR A 120 -20.69 18.32 23.01
C TYR A 120 -20.93 18.40 21.51
N ALA A 121 -20.77 17.28 20.78
CA ALA A 121 -21.03 17.22 19.36
C ALA A 121 -22.50 17.43 19.08
N ARG A 122 -22.85 18.58 18.45
CA ARG A 122 -24.21 18.84 17.99
C ARG A 122 -24.66 17.85 16.93
N ILE A 123 -23.70 17.34 16.17
CA ILE A 123 -23.92 16.36 15.10
C ILE A 123 -22.90 15.24 15.29
N PRO A 124 -23.21 14.20 16.05
CA PRO A 124 -22.24 13.18 16.42
C PRO A 124 -21.72 12.37 15.23
N PHE A 125 -22.50 12.20 14.16
CA PHE A 125 -22.20 11.29 13.04
C PHE A 125 -20.89 11.62 12.30
N TYR A 126 -20.42 12.86 12.35
CA TYR A 126 -19.21 13.32 11.69
C TYR A 126 -18.01 13.44 12.64
N SER A 127 -18.23 13.22 13.95
CA SER A 127 -17.14 13.38 14.92
C SER A 127 -16.29 12.11 15.01
N ILE A 128 -14.97 12.29 15.10
CA ILE A 128 -14.02 11.18 15.27
C ILE A 128 -14.35 10.31 16.49
N PRO A 129 -14.66 10.86 17.69
CA PRO A 129 -15.00 10.04 18.85
C PRO A 129 -16.22 9.14 18.61
N TYR A 130 -17.18 9.58 17.80
CA TYR A 130 -18.33 8.76 17.43
C TYR A 130 -17.95 7.71 16.35
N LEU A 131 -17.17 8.07 15.34
CA LEU A 131 -16.68 7.14 14.35
C LEU A 131 -15.75 6.06 14.95
N ARG A 132 -15.03 6.37 16.03
CA ARG A 132 -14.24 5.40 16.79
C ARG A 132 -15.06 4.32 17.52
N THR A 133 -16.37 4.45 17.62
CA THR A 133 -17.24 3.37 18.08
C THR A 133 -17.33 2.22 17.08
N MET A 134 -16.84 2.43 15.86
CA MET A 134 -16.67 1.38 14.86
C MET A 134 -15.66 0.35 15.35
N THR A 135 -16.03 -0.92 15.31
CA THR A 135 -15.16 -2.02 15.75
C THR A 135 -14.66 -2.80 14.57
N SER A 136 -13.34 -3.01 14.54
CA SER A 136 -12.68 -3.82 13.50
C SER A 136 -11.85 -4.90 14.15
N TYR A 137 -12.03 -6.15 13.77
CA TYR A 137 -11.26 -7.27 14.28
C TYR A 137 -11.00 -8.33 13.21
N ARG A 138 -9.89 -9.05 13.36
CA ARG A 138 -9.59 -10.18 12.49
C ARG A 138 -10.48 -11.36 12.84
N VAL A 139 -11.08 -11.96 11.83
CA VAL A 139 -11.81 -13.21 11.99
C VAL A 139 -10.81 -14.34 12.31
N PRO A 140 -10.99 -15.10 13.40
CA PRO A 140 -10.05 -16.16 13.76
C PRO A 140 -9.84 -17.16 12.60
N GLN A 141 -8.59 -17.55 12.38
CA GLN A 141 -8.18 -18.51 11.32
C GLN A 141 -8.54 -18.09 9.89
N SER A 142 -8.73 -16.81 9.64
CA SER A 142 -8.95 -16.28 8.29
C SER A 142 -8.12 -15.02 8.04
N ASP A 143 -8.03 -14.61 6.77
CA ASP A 143 -7.41 -13.37 6.35
C ASP A 143 -8.42 -12.22 6.23
N MET A 144 -9.58 -12.38 6.87
CA MET A 144 -10.67 -11.43 6.83
C MET A 144 -10.66 -10.52 8.07
N ILE A 145 -10.93 -9.24 7.84
CA ILE A 145 -11.23 -8.27 8.89
C ILE A 145 -12.72 -7.96 8.81
N LEU A 146 -13.40 -8.16 9.92
CA LEU A 146 -14.78 -7.76 10.06
C LEU A 146 -14.84 -6.39 10.71
N THR A 147 -15.56 -5.46 10.05
CA THR A 147 -15.83 -4.13 10.58
C THR A 147 -17.32 -3.97 10.80
N SER A 148 -17.72 -3.50 11.98
CA SER A 148 -19.09 -3.21 12.32
C SER A 148 -19.23 -1.80 12.87
N TYR A 149 -20.33 -1.16 12.52
CA TYR A 149 -20.66 0.20 12.95
C TYR A 149 -22.16 0.26 13.28
N THR A 150 -22.48 0.86 14.42
CA THR A 150 -23.85 1.03 14.88
C THR A 150 -24.15 2.52 14.96
N CYS A 151 -25.17 2.96 14.24
CA CYS A 151 -25.64 4.33 14.22
C CYS A 151 -27.17 4.37 14.34
N ILE A 152 -27.71 5.48 14.81
CA ILE A 152 -29.16 5.70 14.89
C ILE A 152 -29.79 5.71 13.50
N ASP A 153 -29.07 6.25 12.50
CA ASP A 153 -29.49 6.32 11.11
C ASP A 153 -28.87 5.18 10.31
N PRO A 154 -29.67 4.22 9.80
CA PRO A 154 -29.14 3.10 9.02
C PRO A 154 -28.45 3.53 7.73
N ALA A 155 -28.91 4.60 7.09
CA ALA A 155 -28.31 5.10 5.85
C ALA A 155 -26.92 5.68 6.11
N ILE A 156 -26.77 6.46 7.18
CA ILE A 156 -25.48 6.99 7.61
C ILE A 156 -24.53 5.84 7.96
N ALA A 157 -25.01 4.82 8.69
CA ALA A 157 -24.21 3.65 9.01
C ALA A 157 -23.67 2.93 7.77
N TYR A 158 -24.54 2.73 6.77
CA TYR A 158 -24.18 2.10 5.51
C TYR A 158 -23.12 2.91 4.74
N TYR A 159 -23.35 4.20 4.51
CA TYR A 159 -22.40 5.03 3.77
C TYR A 159 -21.08 5.24 4.50
N THR A 160 -21.11 5.33 5.83
CA THR A 160 -19.89 5.36 6.64
C THR A 160 -19.03 4.13 6.39
N LEU A 161 -19.62 2.92 6.41
CA LEU A 161 -18.87 1.69 6.12
C LEU A 161 -18.40 1.60 4.67
N VAL A 162 -19.19 2.08 3.70
CA VAL A 162 -18.79 2.13 2.29
C VAL A 162 -17.58 3.02 2.10
N PHE A 163 -17.62 4.25 2.59
CA PHE A 163 -16.49 5.18 2.48
C PHE A 163 -15.27 4.71 3.26
N PHE A 164 -15.47 4.17 4.45
CA PHE A 164 -14.42 3.58 5.24
C PHE A 164 -13.68 2.48 4.47
N ASN A 165 -14.41 1.53 3.88
CA ASN A 165 -13.81 0.47 3.07
C ASN A 165 -13.05 1.01 1.85
N GLN A 166 -13.61 2.00 1.14
CA GLN A 166 -12.96 2.62 -0.01
C GLN A 166 -11.64 3.30 0.38
N ILE A 167 -11.63 4.04 1.49
CA ILE A 167 -10.45 4.75 1.98
C ILE A 167 -9.39 3.73 2.41
N ILE A 168 -9.75 2.72 3.20
CA ILE A 168 -8.83 1.69 3.66
C ILE A 168 -8.21 0.92 2.48
N LEU A 169 -9.01 0.54 1.49
CA LEU A 169 -8.50 -0.12 0.29
C LEU A 169 -7.47 0.76 -0.44
N ARG A 170 -7.76 2.05 -0.60
CA ARG A 170 -6.83 2.99 -1.22
C ARG A 170 -5.53 3.09 -0.40
N GLU A 171 -5.60 3.29 0.91
CA GLU A 171 -4.44 3.38 1.80
C GLU A 171 -3.57 2.11 1.74
N ILE A 172 -4.19 0.93 1.74
CA ILE A 172 -3.47 -0.35 1.61
C ILE A 172 -2.76 -0.44 0.26
N LEU A 173 -3.43 -0.06 -0.82
CA LEU A 173 -2.85 -0.08 -2.16
C LEU A 173 -1.68 0.90 -2.28
N GLU A 174 -1.83 2.12 -1.76
CA GLU A 174 -0.77 3.13 -1.75
C GLU A 174 0.43 2.68 -0.90
N GLU A 175 0.20 2.17 0.30
CA GLU A 175 1.26 1.65 1.16
C GLU A 175 2.00 0.48 0.50
N THR A 176 1.25 -0.43 -0.11
CA THR A 176 1.83 -1.58 -0.83
C THR A 176 2.63 -1.14 -2.04
N SER A 177 2.12 -0.19 -2.82
CA SER A 177 2.82 0.39 -3.97
C SER A 177 4.12 1.08 -3.55
N ASN A 178 4.07 1.89 -2.48
CA ASN A 178 5.25 2.58 -1.95
C ASN A 178 6.30 1.60 -1.41
N LYS A 179 5.89 0.51 -0.76
CA LYS A 179 6.81 -0.56 -0.31
C LYS A 179 7.47 -1.25 -1.51
N ARG A 180 6.70 -1.55 -2.55
CA ARG A 180 7.24 -2.15 -3.79
C ARG A 180 8.23 -1.23 -4.48
N ALA A 181 7.90 0.05 -4.64
CA ALA A 181 8.79 1.05 -5.24
C ALA A 181 10.14 1.14 -4.50
N LYS A 182 10.12 1.17 -3.16
CA LYS A 182 11.35 1.16 -2.34
C LYS A 182 12.18 -0.11 -2.52
N ILE A 183 11.53 -1.27 -2.62
CA ILE A 183 12.21 -2.55 -2.86
C ILE A 183 12.83 -2.56 -4.25
N THR A 184 12.11 -2.10 -5.27
CA THR A 184 12.61 -2.01 -6.64
C THR A 184 13.82 -1.09 -6.72
N SER A 185 13.74 0.12 -6.17
CA SER A 185 14.86 1.06 -6.12
C SER A 185 16.08 0.46 -5.41
N PHE A 186 15.89 -0.22 -4.28
CA PHE A 186 16.98 -0.90 -3.58
C PHE A 186 17.69 -1.95 -4.46
N PHE A 187 16.92 -2.75 -5.21
CA PHE A 187 17.53 -3.75 -6.09
C PHE A 187 18.21 -3.12 -7.31
N GLU A 188 17.67 -2.04 -7.85
CA GLU A 188 18.31 -1.27 -8.92
C GLU A 188 19.66 -0.70 -8.45
N ASP A 189 19.73 -0.12 -7.26
CA ASP A 189 20.97 0.38 -6.66
C ASP A 189 22.00 -0.74 -6.43
N GLN A 190 21.55 -1.91 -5.96
CA GLN A 190 22.41 -3.07 -5.81
C GLN A 190 22.95 -3.58 -7.17
N MET A 191 22.09 -3.65 -8.19
CA MET A 191 22.51 -4.03 -9.55
C MET A 191 23.56 -3.08 -10.11
N ASN A 192 23.33 -1.77 -9.99
CA ASN A 192 24.29 -0.75 -10.43
C ASN A 192 25.63 -0.90 -9.71
N THR A 193 25.59 -1.15 -8.39
CA THR A 193 26.81 -1.37 -7.59
C THR A 193 27.58 -2.61 -8.04
N ILE A 194 26.89 -3.70 -8.31
CA ILE A 194 27.51 -4.95 -8.78
C ILE A 194 28.08 -4.75 -10.20
N GLU A 195 27.37 -4.04 -11.08
CA GLU A 195 27.85 -3.74 -12.43
C GLU A 195 29.13 -2.91 -12.41
N LEU A 196 29.22 -1.92 -11.53
CA LEU A 196 30.45 -1.13 -11.35
C LEU A 196 31.62 -1.98 -10.81
N LYS A 197 31.35 -2.87 -9.85
CA LYS A 197 32.36 -3.81 -9.34
C LYS A 197 32.82 -4.78 -10.43
N LEU A 198 31.91 -5.30 -11.22
CA LEU A 198 32.22 -6.19 -12.31
C LEU A 198 33.13 -5.51 -13.36
N LYS A 199 32.77 -4.29 -13.79
CA LYS A 199 33.59 -3.50 -14.69
C LYS A 199 35.00 -3.26 -14.16
N LYS A 200 35.11 -2.99 -12.86
CA LYS A 200 36.43 -2.81 -12.22
C LYS A 200 37.24 -4.09 -12.26
N VAL A 201 36.66 -5.22 -11.83
CA VAL A 201 37.37 -6.53 -11.84
C VAL A 201 37.73 -6.95 -13.26
N GLU A 202 36.88 -6.69 -14.26
CA GLU A 202 37.20 -6.91 -15.68
C GLU A 202 38.41 -6.08 -16.12
N SER A 203 38.48 -4.80 -15.71
CA SER A 203 39.63 -3.94 -15.99
C SER A 203 40.90 -4.44 -15.31
N ASP A 204 40.82 -4.76 -14.01
CA ASP A 204 41.95 -5.28 -13.26
C ASP A 204 42.46 -6.61 -13.86
N LEU A 205 41.59 -7.48 -14.34
CA LEU A 205 41.92 -8.72 -15.04
C LEU A 205 42.61 -8.46 -16.37
N LEU A 206 42.16 -7.47 -17.13
CA LEU A 206 42.75 -7.06 -18.42
C LEU A 206 44.18 -6.54 -18.20
N ASP A 207 44.36 -5.70 -17.19
CA ASP A 207 45.68 -5.16 -16.81
C ASP A 207 46.63 -6.26 -16.38
N TYR A 208 46.19 -7.19 -15.52
CA TYR A 208 46.94 -8.35 -15.10
C TYR A 208 47.36 -9.25 -16.27
N CYS A 209 46.44 -9.55 -17.19
CA CYS A 209 46.73 -10.36 -18.35
C CYS A 209 47.71 -9.66 -19.33
N SER A 210 47.63 -8.33 -19.43
CA SER A 210 48.57 -7.53 -20.24
C SER A 210 49.95 -7.52 -19.65
N GLU A 211 50.09 -7.33 -18.29
CA GLU A 211 51.35 -7.29 -17.57
C GLU A 211 52.07 -8.64 -17.61
N HIS A 212 51.32 -9.74 -17.52
CA HIS A 212 51.91 -11.10 -17.49
C HIS A 212 52.03 -11.79 -18.87
N LYS A 213 51.77 -11.08 -19.97
CA LYS A 213 51.88 -11.60 -21.35
C LYS A 213 51.17 -12.93 -21.56
N ILE A 214 49.97 -13.09 -21.08
CA ILE A 214 49.18 -14.32 -21.19
C ILE A 214 48.71 -14.49 -22.64
N LEU A 215 49.34 -15.38 -23.39
CA LEU A 215 49.25 -15.54 -24.86
C LEU A 215 47.87 -16.09 -25.35
N ASN A 216 47.01 -16.62 -24.46
CA ASN A 216 45.69 -17.17 -24.83
C ASN A 216 44.53 -16.27 -24.46
N TYR A 217 44.80 -15.00 -24.29
CA TYR A 217 43.90 -13.95 -23.85
C TYR A 217 42.64 -13.83 -24.72
N LYS A 218 42.82 -13.93 -26.04
CA LYS A 218 41.74 -13.62 -26.99
C LYS A 218 40.57 -14.61 -26.93
N ASP A 219 40.85 -15.91 -26.80
CA ASP A 219 39.83 -16.95 -26.75
C ASP A 219 39.12 -17.00 -25.42
N GLN A 220 39.87 -16.75 -24.32
CA GLN A 220 39.29 -16.69 -22.97
C GLN A 220 38.44 -15.45 -22.78
N VAL A 221 38.85 -14.31 -23.28
CA VAL A 221 38.08 -13.06 -23.21
C VAL A 221 36.84 -13.12 -24.11
N MET A 222 36.92 -13.69 -25.30
CA MET A 222 35.78 -13.92 -26.16
C MET A 222 34.75 -14.81 -25.49
N ASN A 223 35.16 -15.94 -24.93
CA ASN A 223 34.28 -16.82 -24.13
C ASN A 223 33.66 -16.13 -22.91
N PHE A 224 34.38 -15.21 -22.29
CA PHE A 224 33.87 -14.45 -21.14
C PHE A 224 32.86 -13.39 -21.59
N ILE A 225 33.14 -12.67 -22.67
CA ILE A 225 32.23 -11.70 -23.28
C ILE A 225 30.94 -12.38 -23.75
N ASP A 226 31.06 -13.55 -24.39
CA ASP A 226 29.88 -14.32 -24.83
C ASP A 226 29.02 -14.78 -23.65
N ARG A 227 29.65 -15.27 -22.58
CA ARG A 227 28.94 -15.60 -21.34
C ARG A 227 28.25 -14.38 -20.72
N LYS A 228 28.95 -13.25 -20.65
CA LYS A 228 28.39 -11.99 -20.15
C LYS A 228 27.18 -11.53 -20.96
N ASN A 229 27.28 -11.58 -22.29
CA ASN A 229 26.18 -11.21 -23.17
C ASN A 229 24.98 -12.16 -23.03
N ASN A 230 25.23 -13.46 -22.92
CA ASN A 230 24.20 -14.45 -22.70
C ASN A 230 23.46 -14.23 -21.36
N VAL A 231 24.22 -13.97 -20.29
CA VAL A 231 23.64 -13.67 -18.97
C VAL A 231 22.83 -12.36 -18.99
N LYS A 232 23.35 -11.33 -19.69
CA LYS A 232 22.63 -10.06 -19.87
C LYS A 232 21.33 -10.23 -20.64
N GLU A 233 21.34 -11.06 -21.69
CA GLU A 233 20.12 -11.42 -22.42
C GLU A 233 19.13 -12.20 -21.53
N GLU A 234 19.62 -13.12 -20.73
CA GLU A 234 18.78 -13.92 -19.82
C GLU A 234 18.15 -13.04 -18.74
N ILE A 235 18.92 -12.11 -18.15
CA ILE A 235 18.40 -11.09 -17.23
C ILE A 235 17.32 -10.23 -17.92
N ASN A 236 17.58 -9.76 -19.14
CA ASN A 236 16.61 -8.96 -19.88
C ASN A 236 15.32 -9.75 -20.19
N LYS A 237 15.44 -11.03 -20.55
CA LYS A 237 14.27 -11.90 -20.77
C LYS A 237 13.45 -12.08 -19.50
N GLU A 238 14.12 -12.28 -18.35
CA GLU A 238 13.44 -12.42 -17.07
C GLU A 238 12.79 -11.10 -16.60
N VAL A 239 13.44 -9.95 -16.84
CA VAL A 239 12.87 -8.62 -16.55
C VAL A 239 11.63 -8.36 -17.43
N ILE A 240 11.69 -8.68 -18.71
CA ILE A 240 10.54 -8.55 -19.63
C ILE A 240 9.41 -9.51 -19.21
N ALA A 241 9.75 -10.75 -18.84
CA ALA A 241 8.79 -11.72 -18.36
C ALA A 241 8.14 -11.28 -17.03
N LEU A 242 8.90 -10.65 -16.12
CA LEU A 242 8.39 -10.06 -14.90
C LEU A 242 7.44 -8.88 -15.19
N ALA A 243 7.83 -7.99 -16.09
CA ALA A 243 6.97 -6.87 -16.51
C ALA A 243 5.68 -7.36 -17.19
N ALA A 244 5.77 -8.36 -18.07
CA ALA A 244 4.61 -8.98 -18.70
C ALA A 244 3.70 -9.68 -17.69
N TYR A 245 4.29 -10.32 -16.68
CA TYR A 245 3.55 -10.94 -15.59
C TYR A 245 2.83 -9.90 -14.71
N ASP A 246 3.50 -8.79 -14.38
CA ASP A 246 2.89 -7.70 -13.62
C ASP A 246 1.73 -7.05 -14.39
N VAL A 247 1.87 -6.86 -15.70
CA VAL A 247 0.78 -6.38 -16.57
C VAL A 247 -0.37 -7.39 -16.62
N SER A 248 -0.06 -8.68 -16.79
CA SER A 248 -1.06 -9.76 -16.79
C SER A 248 -1.78 -9.85 -15.44
N ARG A 249 -1.05 -9.70 -14.33
CA ARG A 249 -1.61 -9.66 -12.99
C ARG A 249 -2.55 -8.49 -12.79
N LEU A 250 -2.14 -7.28 -13.21
CA LEU A 250 -2.99 -6.09 -13.16
C LEU A 250 -4.26 -6.25 -14.00
N TYR A 251 -4.15 -6.92 -15.15
CA TYR A 251 -5.30 -7.23 -15.99
C TYR A 251 -6.24 -8.25 -15.32
N THR A 252 -5.67 -9.29 -14.71
CA THR A 252 -6.44 -10.34 -14.01
C THR A 252 -7.07 -9.82 -12.72
N GLU A 253 -6.35 -8.97 -11.98
CA GLU A 253 -6.88 -8.26 -10.79
C GLU A 253 -8.06 -7.35 -11.15
N LYS A 254 -8.07 -6.78 -12.37
CA LYS A 254 -9.21 -6.02 -12.90
C LYS A 254 -10.40 -6.89 -13.32
N GLN A 255 -10.17 -8.13 -13.70
CA GLN A 255 -11.22 -9.03 -14.20
C GLN A 255 -11.82 -9.95 -13.12
N LEU A 256 -11.08 -10.24 -12.08
CA LEU A 256 -11.51 -11.09 -10.97
C LEU A 256 -11.71 -10.21 -9.74
N ASP A 257 -12.95 -10.04 -9.32
CA ASP A 257 -13.29 -9.57 -7.99
C ASP A 257 -12.48 -10.38 -6.96
N MET A 258 -11.34 -9.77 -6.58
CA MET A 258 -10.57 -9.99 -5.37
C MET A 258 -10.87 -11.27 -4.56
N HIS A 259 -10.11 -12.33 -4.65
CA HIS A 259 -9.78 -13.08 -3.42
C HIS A 259 -8.76 -14.21 -3.50
N VAL A 260 -8.34 -14.74 -4.67
CA VAL A 260 -7.58 -16.01 -4.67
C VAL A 260 -6.12 -15.92 -5.17
N ASP A 261 -5.73 -14.93 -5.96
CA ASP A 261 -4.48 -15.02 -6.72
C ASP A 261 -3.25 -14.31 -6.15
N VAL A 262 -3.37 -13.53 -5.08
CA VAL A 262 -2.22 -12.82 -4.46
C VAL A 262 -1.18 -13.81 -3.91
N LEU A 263 -1.60 -14.96 -3.43
CA LEU A 263 -0.69 -15.98 -2.88
C LEU A 263 0.10 -16.71 -3.98
N ALA A 264 -0.54 -17.02 -5.10
CA ALA A 264 0.12 -17.67 -6.23
C ALA A 264 1.16 -16.75 -6.91
N ALA A 265 0.82 -15.48 -7.08
CA ALA A 265 1.71 -14.48 -7.63
C ALA A 265 2.98 -14.28 -6.79
N ASN A 266 2.85 -14.25 -5.47
CA ASN A 266 3.98 -14.12 -4.56
C ASN A 266 4.94 -15.32 -4.65
N ALA A 267 4.42 -16.54 -4.81
CA ALA A 267 5.24 -17.75 -4.95
C ALA A 267 6.10 -17.71 -6.23
N ILE A 268 5.55 -17.20 -7.34
CA ILE A 268 6.30 -17.10 -8.61
C ILE A 268 7.38 -16.02 -8.53
N ILE A 269 7.10 -14.88 -7.91
CA ILE A 269 8.10 -13.82 -7.70
C ILE A 269 9.27 -14.34 -6.86
N ILE A 270 9.00 -15.10 -5.80
CA ILE A 270 10.03 -15.72 -4.96
C ILE A 270 10.86 -16.73 -5.76
N SER A 271 10.23 -17.55 -6.59
CA SER A 271 10.93 -18.52 -7.43
C SER A 271 11.89 -17.86 -8.43
N LYS A 272 11.44 -16.79 -9.10
CA LYS A 272 12.27 -16.05 -10.06
C LYS A 272 13.39 -15.27 -9.37
N ARG A 273 13.16 -14.74 -8.17
CA ARG A 273 14.19 -14.11 -7.36
C ARG A 273 15.30 -15.09 -6.98
N ASN A 274 14.92 -16.30 -6.55
CA ASN A 274 15.88 -17.34 -6.21
C ASN A 274 16.73 -17.75 -7.43
N LYS A 275 16.10 -17.80 -8.62
CA LYS A 275 16.81 -18.09 -9.88
C LYS A 275 17.81 -16.99 -10.27
N LEU A 276 17.46 -15.72 -10.09
CA LEU A 276 18.38 -14.59 -10.28
C LEU A 276 19.54 -14.60 -9.27
N GLU A 277 19.28 -14.98 -8.03
CA GLU A 277 20.31 -15.17 -7.01
C GLU A 277 21.27 -16.32 -7.37
N GLU A 278 20.76 -17.42 -7.92
CA GLU A 278 21.55 -18.54 -8.40
C GLU A 278 22.44 -18.16 -9.59
N ILE A 279 21.88 -17.44 -10.57
CA ILE A 279 22.65 -16.92 -11.70
C ILE A 279 23.74 -15.94 -11.21
N SER A 280 23.40 -15.06 -10.27
CA SER A 280 24.37 -14.12 -9.68
C SER A 280 25.51 -14.83 -8.92
N LYS A 281 25.23 -15.94 -8.23
CA LYS A 281 26.25 -16.77 -7.58
C LYS A 281 27.15 -17.49 -8.60
N ASN A 282 26.58 -17.95 -9.71
CA ASN A 282 27.34 -18.61 -10.78
C ASN A 282 28.22 -17.63 -11.59
N ILE A 283 28.00 -16.32 -11.49
CA ILE A 283 28.86 -15.27 -12.08
C ILE A 283 30.01 -14.92 -11.12
N ALA A 284 29.81 -15.12 -9.83
CA ALA A 284 30.82 -14.80 -8.80
C ALA A 284 31.83 -15.93 -8.53
N LEU A 285 31.65 -17.09 -9.11
CA LEU A 285 32.59 -18.22 -9.20
C LEU A 285 33.33 -18.23 -10.54
#